data_00f6f68094aae0450f94c1ed1907ca80
#
_entry.id   00f6f68094aae0450f94c1ed1907ca80
#
_cell.length_a   1.000
_cell.length_b   1.000
_cell.length_c   1.000
_cell.angle_alpha   90.00
_cell.angle_beta   90.00
_cell.angle_gamma   90.00
#
_symmetry.space_group_name_H-M   'P 1'
#
loop_
_entity.id
_entity.type
_entity.pdbx_description
1 polymer ?
#
loop_
_entity_poly.entity_id
_entity_poly.type
_entity_poly.pdbx_seq_one_letter_code
_entity_poly.pdbx_strand_id
1 'polypeptide(L)'
;MTTNAARTVFLLAHTGRPAAIRSAELVVQGLLHNGLGVRVLATEAADLPLPDTVETVTDTSPAAVDGCELLIVLGGDGTLLRGAEFSRASGVPMLGVNLGRVGFLAEAERDDLDRVVSRVVTRDYEVEERMTIDVLVHSNGDVVHTDWALNEAAVQKVSPERMLEVVLEIDGRPVTGFGCDGIVCATPTGSTAYAFSAGGPVVWPEVEALLMVPISAHALFAKPLVTSPTSVLAVEVQPHTPHGVLWCDGRRTVELPAGARVEVRRGAVPVRLARLHQASFTDRLVAKFALPVSGWRGAPH
;
A
#
# COMPACT_ATOMS: atom_id res chain seq x y z
N MET A 1 33.45 -18.92 16.83
CA MET A 1 32.51 -19.58 15.90
C MET A 1 31.20 -18.80 16.01
N THR A 2 31.00 -17.83 15.14
CA THR A 2 29.71 -17.12 15.03
C THR A 2 28.70 -18.11 14.48
N THR A 3 27.76 -18.54 15.30
CA THR A 3 26.55 -19.25 14.86
C THR A 3 25.87 -18.38 13.81
N ASN A 4 25.99 -18.79 12.56
CA ASN A 4 25.23 -18.18 11.46
C ASN A 4 23.75 -18.49 11.78
N ALA A 5 23.02 -17.52 12.31
CA ALA A 5 21.59 -17.69 12.58
C ALA A 5 20.95 -18.10 11.24
N ALA A 6 20.19 -19.19 11.26
CA ALA A 6 19.55 -19.69 10.07
C ALA A 6 18.67 -18.57 9.48
N ARG A 7 18.88 -18.23 8.21
CA ARG A 7 18.10 -17.22 7.50
C ARG A 7 16.65 -17.64 7.46
N THR A 8 15.74 -16.78 7.87
CA THR A 8 14.31 -17.06 7.89
C THR A 8 13.56 -16.04 7.02
N VAL A 9 12.65 -16.53 6.20
CA VAL A 9 11.77 -15.73 5.35
C VAL A 9 10.35 -15.88 5.87
N PHE A 10 9.64 -14.76 6.02
CA PHE A 10 8.22 -14.78 6.33
C PHE A 10 7.42 -14.87 5.03
N LEU A 11 6.44 -15.77 4.96
CA LEU A 11 5.54 -15.90 3.81
C LEU A 11 4.14 -15.47 4.20
N LEU A 12 3.57 -14.56 3.44
CA LEU A 12 2.18 -14.09 3.53
C LEU A 12 1.47 -14.44 2.23
N ALA A 13 0.39 -15.23 2.27
CA ALA A 13 -0.32 -15.67 1.08
C ALA A 13 -1.84 -15.42 1.17
N HIS A 14 -2.46 -15.15 0.02
CA HIS A 14 -3.91 -15.08 -0.08
C HIS A 14 -4.51 -16.48 -0.22
N THR A 15 -4.73 -17.17 0.89
CA THR A 15 -5.18 -18.60 0.90
C THR A 15 -6.58 -18.83 0.31
N GLY A 16 -7.40 -17.79 0.17
CA GLY A 16 -8.69 -17.88 -0.52
C GLY A 16 -8.62 -18.12 -2.05
N ARG A 17 -7.39 -18.20 -2.62
CA ARG A 17 -7.18 -18.43 -4.06
C ARG A 17 -6.31 -19.66 -4.32
N PRO A 18 -6.82 -20.70 -5.05
CA PRO A 18 -6.04 -21.90 -5.34
C PRO A 18 -4.69 -21.65 -6.02
N ALA A 19 -4.59 -20.58 -6.82
CA ALA A 19 -3.33 -20.20 -7.45
C ALA A 19 -2.30 -19.74 -6.41
N ALA A 20 -2.71 -19.03 -5.36
CA ALA A 20 -1.83 -18.56 -4.30
C ALA A 20 -1.34 -19.72 -3.42
N ILE A 21 -2.20 -20.69 -3.15
CA ILE A 21 -1.83 -21.91 -2.39
C ILE A 21 -0.74 -22.66 -3.13
N ARG A 22 -0.90 -22.93 -4.44
CA ARG A 22 0.12 -23.63 -5.25
C ARG A 22 1.43 -22.84 -5.33
N SER A 23 1.35 -21.53 -5.47
CA SER A 23 2.55 -20.67 -5.49
C SER A 23 3.26 -20.65 -4.15
N ALA A 24 2.51 -20.64 -3.04
CA ALA A 24 3.08 -20.71 -1.69
C ALA A 24 3.82 -22.02 -1.47
N GLU A 25 3.23 -23.16 -1.88
CA GLU A 25 3.87 -24.47 -1.81
C GLU A 25 5.20 -24.51 -2.57
N LEU A 26 5.25 -24.03 -3.82
CA LEU A 26 6.47 -23.98 -4.62
C LEU A 26 7.55 -23.12 -3.98
N VAL A 27 7.19 -21.91 -3.51
CA VAL A 27 8.12 -21.00 -2.85
C VAL A 27 8.68 -21.62 -1.56
N VAL A 28 7.80 -22.19 -0.71
CA VAL A 28 8.22 -22.84 0.54
C VAL A 28 9.17 -23.99 0.26
N GLN A 29 8.84 -24.90 -0.65
CA GLN A 29 9.69 -26.03 -1.02
C GLN A 29 11.04 -25.54 -1.55
N GLY A 30 11.06 -24.55 -2.43
CA GLY A 30 12.28 -23.98 -2.96
C GLY A 30 13.17 -23.34 -1.90
N LEU A 31 12.61 -22.58 -0.95
CA LEU A 31 13.37 -21.95 0.14
C LEU A 31 13.96 -23.00 1.10
N LEU A 32 13.14 -23.97 1.53
CA LEU A 32 13.60 -25.05 2.41
C LEU A 32 14.67 -25.92 1.78
N HIS A 33 14.54 -26.26 0.47
CA HIS A 33 15.55 -27.02 -0.28
C HIS A 33 16.91 -26.31 -0.28
N ASN A 34 16.91 -24.98 -0.28
CA ASN A 34 18.13 -24.17 -0.25
C ASN A 34 18.58 -23.78 1.18
N GLY A 35 18.00 -24.39 2.22
CA GLY A 35 18.44 -24.23 3.61
C GLY A 35 17.95 -22.94 4.29
N LEU A 36 16.93 -22.26 3.76
CA LEU A 36 16.29 -21.15 4.42
C LEU A 36 15.12 -21.65 5.29
N GLY A 37 14.97 -21.08 6.49
CA GLY A 37 13.76 -21.26 7.29
C GLY A 37 12.57 -20.49 6.68
N VAL A 38 11.38 -21.02 6.85
CA VAL A 38 10.15 -20.35 6.44
C VAL A 38 9.22 -20.23 7.64
N ARG A 39 8.65 -19.05 7.83
CA ARG A 39 7.66 -18.74 8.84
C ARG A 39 6.37 -18.26 8.19
N VAL A 40 5.22 -18.71 8.69
CA VAL A 40 3.88 -18.33 8.20
C VAL A 40 2.94 -18.02 9.37
N LEU A 41 1.86 -17.29 9.10
CA LEU A 41 0.78 -17.15 10.08
C LEU A 41 0.03 -18.47 10.25
N ALA A 42 -0.32 -18.84 11.47
CA ALA A 42 -1.09 -20.05 11.77
C ALA A 42 -2.45 -20.06 11.05
N THR A 43 -3.07 -18.89 10.88
CA THR A 43 -4.32 -18.74 10.12
C THR A 43 -4.18 -19.08 8.63
N GLU A 44 -3.00 -18.90 8.04
CA GLU A 44 -2.72 -19.25 6.64
C GLU A 44 -2.19 -20.69 6.52
N ALA A 45 -1.41 -21.13 7.52
CA ALA A 45 -0.89 -22.49 7.55
C ALA A 45 -1.99 -23.56 7.48
N ALA A 46 -3.17 -23.27 8.04
CA ALA A 46 -4.32 -24.21 8.01
C ALA A 46 -4.80 -24.53 6.59
N ASP A 47 -4.59 -23.61 5.64
CA ASP A 47 -5.03 -23.75 4.25
C ASP A 47 -3.89 -24.17 3.31
N LEU A 48 -2.65 -24.21 3.79
CA LEU A 48 -1.46 -24.48 2.98
C LEU A 48 -0.93 -25.91 3.23
N PRO A 49 -0.56 -26.66 2.18
CA PRO A 49 0.08 -27.98 2.32
C PRO A 49 1.56 -27.80 2.69
N LEU A 50 1.82 -27.45 3.95
CA LEU A 50 3.17 -27.14 4.44
C LEU A 50 3.80 -28.34 5.16
N PRO A 51 5.12 -28.58 5.00
CA PRO A 51 5.84 -29.54 5.81
C PRO A 51 5.99 -29.06 7.28
N ASP A 52 6.14 -30.01 8.21
CA ASP A 52 6.26 -29.76 9.66
C ASP A 52 7.47 -28.87 10.05
N THR A 53 8.41 -28.71 9.12
CA THR A 53 9.61 -27.87 9.33
C THR A 53 9.32 -26.37 9.17
N VAL A 54 8.14 -25.99 8.69
CA VAL A 54 7.72 -24.59 8.59
C VAL A 54 7.28 -24.07 9.95
N GLU A 55 7.86 -22.96 10.36
CA GLU A 55 7.49 -22.30 11.62
C GLU A 55 6.11 -21.61 11.46
N THR A 56 5.21 -21.89 12.38
CA THR A 56 3.88 -21.23 12.42
C THR A 56 3.78 -20.31 13.62
N VAL A 57 3.28 -19.08 13.39
CA VAL A 57 3.07 -18.09 14.45
C VAL A 57 1.61 -17.69 14.55
N THR A 58 1.11 -17.60 15.80
CA THR A 58 -0.27 -17.16 16.08
C THR A 58 -0.38 -15.65 16.21
N ASP A 59 0.73 -14.97 16.47
CA ASP A 59 0.77 -13.52 16.51
C ASP A 59 0.52 -12.96 15.11
N THR A 60 -0.49 -12.11 14.98
CA THR A 60 -0.85 -11.41 13.73
C THR A 60 -0.40 -9.96 13.74
N SER A 61 0.30 -9.53 14.78
CA SER A 61 0.92 -8.22 14.85
C SER A 61 2.19 -8.13 13.98
N PRO A 62 2.71 -6.94 13.73
CA PRO A 62 3.97 -6.78 13.02
C PRO A 62 5.16 -7.54 13.62
N ALA A 63 5.14 -7.86 14.92
CA ALA A 63 6.18 -8.64 15.59
C ALA A 63 6.29 -10.09 15.07
N ALA A 64 5.28 -10.60 14.36
CA ALA A 64 5.32 -11.91 13.72
C ALA A 64 6.50 -12.10 12.75
N VAL A 65 6.99 -11.01 12.16
CA VAL A 65 8.13 -11.04 11.20
C VAL A 65 9.49 -10.75 11.85
N ASP A 66 9.54 -10.57 13.15
CA ASP A 66 10.79 -10.26 13.86
C ASP A 66 11.82 -11.39 13.65
N GLY A 67 13.05 -10.99 13.32
CA GLY A 67 14.13 -11.93 13.01
C GLY A 67 14.08 -12.54 11.61
N CYS A 68 13.06 -12.23 10.80
CA CYS A 68 13.05 -12.59 9.38
C CYS A 68 13.87 -11.60 8.56
N GLU A 69 14.56 -12.08 7.53
CA GLU A 69 15.33 -11.21 6.63
C GLU A 69 14.48 -10.58 5.53
N LEU A 70 13.39 -11.24 5.18
CA LEU A 70 12.51 -10.85 4.07
C LEU A 70 11.07 -11.32 4.34
N LEU A 71 10.11 -10.53 3.90
CA LEU A 71 8.69 -10.89 3.83
C LEU A 71 8.32 -11.12 2.36
N ILE A 72 7.97 -12.35 1.98
CA ILE A 72 7.43 -12.67 0.65
C ILE A 72 5.90 -12.60 0.72
N VAL A 73 5.30 -11.83 -0.16
CA VAL A 73 3.83 -11.65 -0.22
C VAL A 73 3.31 -12.19 -1.54
N LEU A 74 2.48 -13.23 -1.46
CA LEU A 74 1.87 -13.90 -2.62
C LEU A 74 0.39 -13.49 -2.74
N GLY A 75 0.07 -12.59 -3.67
CA GLY A 75 -1.31 -12.13 -3.82
C GLY A 75 -1.46 -10.92 -4.73
N GLY A 76 -2.60 -10.27 -4.65
CA GLY A 76 -2.87 -9.00 -5.32
C GLY A 76 -2.59 -7.79 -4.42
N ASP A 77 -2.93 -6.58 -4.92
CA ASP A 77 -2.64 -5.32 -4.24
C ASP A 77 -3.13 -5.29 -2.77
N GLY A 78 -4.31 -5.84 -2.45
CA GLY A 78 -4.81 -5.90 -1.08
C GLY A 78 -3.96 -6.77 -0.13
N THR A 79 -3.37 -7.87 -0.63
CA THR A 79 -2.45 -8.71 0.15
C THR A 79 -1.10 -8.00 0.32
N LEU A 80 -0.67 -7.27 -0.71
CA LEU A 80 0.55 -6.46 -0.66
C LEU A 80 0.42 -5.32 0.36
N LEU A 81 -0.73 -4.65 0.44
CA LEU A 81 -1.00 -3.64 1.47
C LEU A 81 -1.01 -4.24 2.88
N ARG A 82 -1.53 -5.47 3.05
CA ARG A 82 -1.40 -6.21 4.32
C ARG A 82 0.07 -6.51 4.66
N GLY A 83 0.86 -6.92 3.66
CA GLY A 83 2.31 -7.10 3.82
C GLY A 83 3.03 -5.82 4.22
N ALA A 84 2.62 -4.68 3.69
CA ALA A 84 3.18 -3.38 4.05
C ALA A 84 2.96 -3.02 5.52
N GLU A 85 1.87 -3.49 6.16
CA GLU A 85 1.63 -3.29 7.61
C GLU A 85 2.73 -3.98 8.44
N PHE A 86 3.16 -5.18 8.06
CA PHE A 86 4.27 -5.89 8.70
C PHE A 86 5.62 -5.22 8.40
N SER A 87 5.88 -4.93 7.12
CA SER A 87 7.15 -4.32 6.68
C SER A 87 7.41 -2.97 7.32
N ARG A 88 6.39 -2.09 7.37
CA ARG A 88 6.56 -0.73 7.91
C ARG A 88 6.94 -0.76 9.39
N ALA A 89 6.28 -1.58 10.18
CA ALA A 89 6.49 -1.59 11.63
C ALA A 89 7.78 -2.31 12.04
N SER A 90 8.17 -3.38 11.33
CA SER A 90 9.36 -4.18 11.63
C SER A 90 10.63 -3.69 10.92
N GLY A 91 10.47 -2.94 9.80
CA GLY A 91 11.57 -2.59 8.90
C GLY A 91 12.05 -3.75 8.00
N VAL A 92 11.44 -4.94 8.08
CA VAL A 92 11.74 -6.07 7.21
C VAL A 92 11.27 -5.75 5.79
N PRO A 93 12.15 -5.83 4.77
CA PRO A 93 11.74 -5.56 3.40
C PRO A 93 10.74 -6.60 2.89
N MET A 94 9.77 -6.16 2.07
CA MET A 94 8.79 -7.05 1.48
C MET A 94 9.01 -7.22 -0.02
N LEU A 95 8.89 -8.46 -0.49
CA LEU A 95 8.90 -8.83 -1.89
C LEU A 95 7.49 -9.24 -2.32
N GLY A 96 6.86 -8.46 -3.18
CA GLY A 96 5.53 -8.75 -3.70
C GLY A 96 5.58 -9.65 -4.95
N VAL A 97 4.84 -10.74 -4.94
CA VAL A 97 4.61 -11.59 -6.12
C VAL A 97 3.14 -11.52 -6.50
N ASN A 98 2.87 -11.01 -7.69
CA ASN A 98 1.50 -10.90 -8.18
C ASN A 98 1.05 -12.21 -8.81
N LEU A 99 -0.10 -12.68 -8.36
CA LEU A 99 -0.72 -13.91 -8.86
C LEU A 99 -1.91 -13.65 -9.80
N GLY A 100 -2.03 -12.43 -10.28
CA GLY A 100 -3.13 -11.99 -11.13
C GLY A 100 -2.71 -10.93 -12.15
N ARG A 101 -3.43 -9.81 -12.19
CA ARG A 101 -3.11 -8.70 -13.10
C ARG A 101 -1.95 -7.89 -12.59
N VAL A 102 -1.12 -7.36 -13.50
CA VAL A 102 0.03 -6.49 -13.20
C VAL A 102 -0.33 -5.42 -12.16
N GLY A 103 0.43 -5.38 -11.05
CA GLY A 103 0.32 -4.40 -9.98
C GLY A 103 1.53 -3.47 -9.94
N PHE A 104 1.42 -2.33 -9.24
CA PHE A 104 2.55 -1.41 -9.07
C PHE A 104 3.47 -1.78 -7.91
N LEU A 105 2.95 -2.55 -6.94
CA LEU A 105 3.71 -2.98 -5.76
C LEU A 105 4.42 -4.31 -5.95
N ALA A 106 3.90 -5.19 -6.83
CA ALA A 106 4.50 -6.48 -7.10
C ALA A 106 5.76 -6.38 -7.97
N GLU A 107 6.70 -7.30 -7.76
CA GLU A 107 7.98 -7.36 -8.46
C GLU A 107 8.07 -8.51 -9.45
N ALA A 108 7.35 -9.58 -9.20
CA ALA A 108 7.36 -10.77 -10.03
C ALA A 108 5.92 -11.27 -10.31
N GLU A 109 5.77 -12.03 -11.36
CA GLU A 109 4.54 -12.72 -11.70
C GLU A 109 4.65 -14.21 -11.35
N ARG A 110 3.51 -14.90 -11.44
CA ARG A 110 3.41 -16.32 -11.09
C ARG A 110 4.43 -17.22 -11.81
N ASP A 111 4.74 -16.91 -13.06
CA ASP A 111 5.62 -17.74 -13.90
C ASP A 111 7.11 -17.56 -13.55
N ASP A 112 7.44 -16.60 -12.68
CA ASP A 112 8.80 -16.27 -12.25
C ASP A 112 9.20 -16.86 -10.88
N LEU A 113 8.41 -17.76 -10.28
CA LEU A 113 8.62 -18.21 -8.89
C LEU A 113 9.99 -18.83 -8.65
N ASP A 114 10.51 -19.65 -9.57
CA ASP A 114 11.86 -20.25 -9.45
C ASP A 114 12.94 -19.16 -9.41
N ARG A 115 12.76 -18.13 -10.20
CA ARG A 115 13.64 -16.96 -10.22
C ARG A 115 13.53 -16.16 -8.93
N VAL A 116 12.32 -15.99 -8.38
CA VAL A 116 12.11 -15.34 -7.08
C VAL A 116 12.89 -16.09 -6.00
N VAL A 117 12.72 -17.40 -5.91
CA VAL A 117 13.43 -18.25 -4.94
C VAL A 117 14.95 -18.12 -5.11
N SER A 118 15.46 -18.27 -6.35
CA SER A 118 16.90 -18.15 -6.65
C SER A 118 17.48 -16.82 -6.19
N ARG A 119 16.78 -15.70 -6.49
CA ARG A 119 17.22 -14.35 -6.12
C ARG A 119 17.19 -14.13 -4.60
N VAL A 120 16.19 -14.65 -3.91
CA VAL A 120 16.11 -14.60 -2.44
C VAL A 120 17.24 -15.41 -1.81
N VAL A 121 17.49 -16.62 -2.29
CA VAL A 121 18.58 -17.48 -1.82
C VAL A 121 19.95 -16.78 -1.94
N THR A 122 20.21 -16.17 -3.08
CA THR A 122 21.46 -15.47 -3.37
C THR A 122 21.51 -14.04 -2.83
N ARG A 123 20.43 -13.52 -2.25
CA ARG A 123 20.27 -12.11 -1.83
C ARG A 123 20.47 -11.13 -2.98
N ASP A 124 20.12 -11.53 -4.18
CA ASP A 124 20.24 -10.72 -5.37
C ASP A 124 18.97 -9.87 -5.56
N TYR A 125 18.75 -8.92 -4.65
CA TYR A 125 17.67 -7.94 -4.67
C TYR A 125 18.15 -6.62 -4.05
N GLU A 126 17.59 -5.54 -4.52
CA GLU A 126 17.79 -4.20 -3.96
C GLU A 126 16.61 -3.84 -3.06
N VAL A 127 16.85 -3.00 -2.04
CA VAL A 127 15.77 -2.51 -1.17
C VAL A 127 15.49 -1.06 -1.48
N GLU A 128 14.27 -0.79 -1.90
CA GLU A 128 13.73 0.53 -2.20
C GLU A 128 12.79 0.97 -1.08
N GLU A 129 12.91 2.22 -0.63
CA GLU A 129 12.01 2.80 0.35
C GLU A 129 10.85 3.54 -0.34
N ARG A 130 9.64 3.28 0.10
CA ARG A 130 8.43 3.95 -0.35
C ARG A 130 7.90 4.87 0.73
N MET A 131 7.74 6.14 0.36
CA MET A 131 7.13 7.14 1.22
C MET A 131 5.75 6.68 1.68
N THR A 132 5.46 6.88 2.96
CA THR A 132 4.13 6.71 3.55
C THR A 132 3.57 8.07 3.97
N ILE A 133 2.31 8.10 4.36
CA ILE A 133 1.69 9.23 5.04
C ILE A 133 1.28 8.82 6.45
N ASP A 134 1.52 9.71 7.43
CA ASP A 134 0.94 9.62 8.77
C ASP A 134 -0.35 10.44 8.80
N VAL A 135 -1.35 9.90 9.48
CA VAL A 135 -2.72 10.45 9.53
C VAL A 135 -3.10 10.66 10.99
N LEU A 136 -3.54 11.88 11.33
CA LEU A 136 -4.04 12.23 12.65
C LEU A 136 -5.47 12.71 12.53
N VAL A 137 -6.34 12.16 13.36
CA VAL A 137 -7.73 12.64 13.47
C VAL A 137 -7.87 13.42 14.77
N HIS A 138 -8.30 14.66 14.62
CA HIS A 138 -8.57 15.55 15.75
C HIS A 138 -10.10 15.72 15.93
N SER A 139 -10.53 15.73 17.17
CA SER A 139 -11.89 16.09 17.57
C SER A 139 -11.84 16.93 18.84
N ASN A 140 -12.55 18.06 18.86
CA ASN A 140 -12.55 19.00 19.99
C ASN A 140 -11.15 19.47 20.44
N GLY A 141 -10.20 19.54 19.51
CA GLY A 141 -8.81 19.96 19.76
C GLY A 141 -7.85 18.85 20.15
N ASP A 142 -8.33 17.66 20.49
CA ASP A 142 -7.51 16.51 20.87
C ASP A 142 -7.30 15.53 19.70
N VAL A 143 -6.14 14.87 19.65
CA VAL A 143 -5.91 13.75 18.74
C VAL A 143 -6.63 12.52 19.27
N VAL A 144 -7.66 12.08 18.55
CA VAL A 144 -8.49 10.93 18.94
C VAL A 144 -8.13 9.64 18.22
N HIS A 145 -7.42 9.73 17.08
CA HIS A 145 -6.96 8.57 16.34
C HIS A 145 -5.69 8.89 15.56
N THR A 146 -4.81 7.90 15.43
CA THR A 146 -3.62 7.97 14.59
C THR A 146 -3.55 6.73 13.69
N ASP A 147 -3.22 6.93 12.42
CA ASP A 147 -3.03 5.86 11.45
C ASP A 147 -1.96 6.28 10.43
N TRP A 148 -1.77 5.49 9.40
CA TRP A 148 -0.85 5.75 8.30
C TRP A 148 -1.40 5.14 7.00
N ALA A 149 -0.79 5.47 5.86
CA ALA A 149 -1.10 4.78 4.61
C ALA A 149 0.13 4.70 3.69
N LEU A 150 0.21 3.63 2.90
CA LEU A 150 1.17 3.48 1.81
C LEU A 150 0.64 4.14 0.54
N ASN A 151 -0.64 3.93 0.24
CA ASN A 151 -1.29 4.54 -0.92
C ASN A 151 -1.97 5.86 -0.56
N GLU A 152 -3.06 5.80 0.22
CA GLU A 152 -3.87 6.97 0.49
C GLU A 152 -4.68 6.89 1.79
N ALA A 153 -4.99 8.08 2.30
CA ALA A 153 -6.03 8.33 3.29
C ALA A 153 -7.21 9.01 2.60
N ALA A 154 -8.38 8.40 2.64
CA ALA A 154 -9.58 8.91 1.98
C ALA A 154 -10.65 9.28 3.02
N VAL A 155 -10.98 10.57 3.10
CA VAL A 155 -12.13 11.08 3.87
C VAL A 155 -13.34 11.03 2.96
N GLN A 156 -14.37 10.28 3.35
CA GLN A 156 -15.54 10.05 2.51
C GLN A 156 -16.85 10.27 3.26
N LYS A 157 -17.90 10.59 2.53
CA LYS A 157 -19.28 10.62 3.06
C LYS A 157 -19.72 9.20 3.44
N VAL A 158 -20.53 9.10 4.50
CA VAL A 158 -21.19 7.85 4.87
C VAL A 158 -22.57 7.76 4.20
N SER A 159 -23.30 8.88 4.17
CA SER A 159 -24.63 8.93 3.56
C SER A 159 -24.53 9.06 2.03
N PRO A 160 -25.15 8.18 1.24
CA PRO A 160 -25.20 8.34 -0.21
C PRO A 160 -25.99 9.57 -0.67
N GLU A 161 -26.96 10.02 0.14
CA GLU A 161 -27.91 11.09 -0.22
C GLU A 161 -27.41 12.51 0.07
N ARG A 162 -26.41 12.63 0.96
CA ARG A 162 -25.90 13.94 1.41
C ARG A 162 -24.41 14.06 1.09
N MET A 163 -24.02 15.26 0.69
CA MET A 163 -22.61 15.60 0.52
C MET A 163 -21.93 15.75 1.86
N LEU A 164 -20.63 15.48 1.87
CA LEU A 164 -19.73 15.85 2.95
C LEU A 164 -19.25 17.28 2.68
N GLU A 165 -19.54 18.23 3.57
CA GLU A 165 -19.01 19.57 3.48
C GLU A 165 -17.67 19.64 4.21
N VAL A 166 -16.66 20.13 3.51
CA VAL A 166 -15.28 20.17 4.01
C VAL A 166 -14.64 21.51 3.75
N VAL A 167 -13.65 21.85 4.59
CA VAL A 167 -12.64 22.87 4.30
C VAL A 167 -11.31 22.15 4.12
N LEU A 168 -10.62 22.46 3.01
CA LEU A 168 -9.28 21.98 2.74
C LEU A 168 -8.26 23.01 3.19
N GLU A 169 -7.21 22.57 3.87
CA GLU A 169 -6.12 23.42 4.32
C GLU A 169 -4.77 22.83 3.89
N ILE A 170 -3.83 23.70 3.66
CA ILE A 170 -2.40 23.36 3.45
C ILE A 170 -1.56 24.27 4.35
N ASP A 171 -0.71 23.65 5.15
CA ASP A 171 0.18 24.35 6.10
C ASP A 171 -0.56 25.31 7.04
N GLY A 172 -1.74 24.88 7.54
CA GLY A 172 -2.60 25.64 8.44
C GLY A 172 -3.33 26.82 7.80
N ARG A 173 -3.37 26.87 6.46
CA ARG A 173 -4.08 27.93 5.70
C ARG A 173 -5.24 27.31 4.91
N PRO A 174 -6.48 27.81 5.09
CA PRO A 174 -7.60 27.39 4.26
C PRO A 174 -7.33 27.70 2.78
N VAL A 175 -7.58 26.70 1.93
CA VAL A 175 -7.47 26.82 0.47
C VAL A 175 -8.86 26.99 -0.15
N THR A 176 -9.82 26.16 0.24
CA THR A 176 -11.18 26.17 -0.31
C THR A 176 -12.12 25.34 0.57
N GLY A 177 -13.41 25.63 0.50
CA GLY A 177 -14.46 24.84 1.15
C GLY A 177 -15.58 24.52 0.15
N PHE A 178 -16.11 23.28 0.19
CA PHE A 178 -17.17 22.81 -0.69
C PHE A 178 -17.82 21.52 -0.20
N GLY A 179 -18.95 21.17 -0.81
CA GLY A 179 -19.57 19.86 -0.69
C GLY A 179 -18.98 18.86 -1.70
N CYS A 180 -18.74 17.62 -1.27
CA CYS A 180 -18.14 16.58 -2.11
C CYS A 180 -18.57 15.18 -1.66
N ASP A 181 -18.17 14.15 -2.43
CA ASP A 181 -18.27 12.76 -2.02
C ASP A 181 -17.10 12.34 -1.13
N GLY A 182 -15.96 13.02 -1.26
CA GLY A 182 -14.79 12.78 -0.43
C GLY A 182 -13.53 13.52 -0.91
N ILE A 183 -12.46 13.33 -0.14
CA ILE A 183 -11.13 13.84 -0.41
C ILE A 183 -10.14 12.70 -0.24
N VAL A 184 -9.27 12.50 -1.23
CA VAL A 184 -8.18 11.51 -1.18
C VAL A 184 -6.86 12.25 -0.97
N CYS A 185 -6.17 11.97 0.12
CA CYS A 185 -4.80 12.40 0.36
C CYS A 185 -3.87 11.22 0.07
N ALA A 186 -2.98 11.33 -0.92
CA ALA A 186 -2.20 10.20 -1.40
C ALA A 186 -0.70 10.46 -1.44
N THR A 187 0.05 9.35 -1.40
CA THR A 187 1.48 9.30 -1.70
C THR A 187 1.70 9.18 -3.22
N PRO A 188 2.94 9.30 -3.71
CA PRO A 188 3.28 8.94 -5.09
C PRO A 188 2.90 7.50 -5.44
N THR A 189 3.09 6.55 -4.52
CA THR A 189 2.66 5.15 -4.69
C THR A 189 1.15 5.06 -4.88
N GLY A 190 0.37 5.79 -4.08
CA GLY A 190 -1.10 5.85 -4.16
C GLY A 190 -1.63 6.63 -5.36
N SER A 191 -0.77 7.40 -6.07
CA SER A 191 -1.17 8.15 -7.27
C SER A 191 -1.72 7.26 -8.38
N THR A 192 -1.42 5.97 -8.37
CA THR A 192 -1.91 4.96 -9.31
C THR A 192 -3.01 4.05 -8.73
N ALA A 193 -3.47 4.34 -7.51
CA ALA A 193 -4.55 3.63 -6.80
C ALA A 193 -5.86 4.44 -6.82
N TYR A 194 -6.43 4.72 -5.66
CA TYR A 194 -7.71 5.43 -5.60
C TYR A 194 -7.64 6.87 -6.08
N ALA A 195 -6.52 7.56 -5.82
CA ALA A 195 -6.28 8.91 -6.32
C ALA A 195 -6.36 8.98 -7.85
N PHE A 196 -5.85 7.95 -8.58
CA PHE A 196 -6.00 7.86 -10.04
C PHE A 196 -7.46 7.78 -10.46
N SER A 197 -8.25 6.92 -9.82
CA SER A 197 -9.69 6.78 -10.12
C SER A 197 -10.47 8.05 -9.82
N ALA A 198 -10.01 8.86 -8.87
CA ALA A 198 -10.56 10.18 -8.55
C ALA A 198 -10.09 11.30 -9.50
N GLY A 199 -9.29 10.99 -10.52
CA GLY A 199 -8.79 11.97 -11.51
C GLY A 199 -7.51 12.69 -11.09
N GLY A 200 -6.80 12.15 -10.11
CA GLY A 200 -5.47 12.63 -9.71
C GLY A 200 -4.39 12.33 -10.75
N PRO A 201 -3.28 13.07 -10.76
CA PRO A 201 -2.16 12.81 -11.64
C PRO A 201 -1.40 11.57 -11.23
N VAL A 202 -0.77 10.88 -12.19
CA VAL A 202 0.24 9.84 -11.92
C VAL A 202 1.54 10.54 -11.53
N VAL A 203 2.09 10.13 -10.39
CA VAL A 203 3.36 10.62 -9.87
C VAL A 203 4.34 9.45 -9.78
N TRP A 204 5.55 9.66 -10.29
CA TRP A 204 6.61 8.66 -10.18
C TRP A 204 6.99 8.42 -8.73
N PRO A 205 7.25 7.18 -8.33
CA PRO A 205 7.56 6.84 -6.93
C PRO A 205 8.73 7.60 -6.32
N GLU A 206 9.70 7.99 -7.16
CA GLU A 206 10.90 8.75 -6.77
C GLU A 206 10.62 10.24 -6.55
N VAL A 207 9.47 10.73 -7.03
CA VAL A 207 9.04 12.12 -6.84
C VAL A 207 8.30 12.23 -5.52
N GLU A 208 9.01 12.62 -4.48
CA GLU A 208 8.39 12.82 -3.17
C GLU A 208 7.42 14.01 -3.22
N ALA A 209 6.14 13.74 -3.03
CA ALA A 209 5.06 14.72 -3.03
C ALA A 209 3.86 14.21 -2.22
N LEU A 210 3.00 15.12 -1.79
CA LEU A 210 1.67 14.79 -1.26
C LEU A 210 0.61 15.24 -2.26
N LEU A 211 -0.39 14.38 -2.48
CA LEU A 211 -1.50 14.65 -3.35
C LEU A 211 -2.77 14.88 -2.53
N MET A 212 -3.60 15.83 -2.95
CA MET A 212 -4.94 16.04 -2.42
C MET A 212 -5.92 16.08 -3.59
N VAL A 213 -6.81 15.09 -3.67
CA VAL A 213 -7.69 14.86 -4.82
C VAL A 213 -9.15 14.87 -4.36
N PRO A 214 -9.95 15.87 -4.76
CA PRO A 214 -11.38 15.91 -4.47
C PRO A 214 -12.16 14.87 -5.31
N ILE A 215 -13.21 14.30 -4.72
CA ILE A 215 -14.12 13.38 -5.39
C ILE A 215 -15.48 14.06 -5.53
N SER A 216 -15.98 14.20 -6.75
CA SER A 216 -17.30 14.78 -7.06
C SER A 216 -17.54 16.13 -6.36
N ALA A 217 -16.54 17.00 -6.32
CA ALA A 217 -16.64 18.28 -5.63
C ALA A 217 -17.54 19.28 -6.36
N HIS A 218 -18.44 19.90 -5.64
CA HIS A 218 -19.28 21.00 -6.11
C HIS A 218 -18.59 22.35 -5.82
N ALA A 219 -17.62 22.70 -6.66
CA ALA A 219 -16.83 23.93 -6.52
C ALA A 219 -16.38 24.47 -7.88
N LEU A 220 -16.11 25.76 -7.95
CA LEU A 220 -15.51 26.38 -9.14
C LEU A 220 -14.04 25.91 -9.32
N PHE A 221 -13.36 25.63 -8.23
CA PHE A 221 -12.01 25.07 -8.20
C PHE A 221 -12.03 23.74 -7.47
N ALA A 222 -11.97 22.65 -8.22
CA ALA A 222 -11.97 21.28 -7.74
C ALA A 222 -10.85 20.46 -8.44
N LYS A 223 -9.68 21.06 -8.59
CA LYS A 223 -8.54 20.39 -9.22
C LYS A 223 -7.71 19.63 -8.19
N PRO A 224 -7.17 18.47 -8.56
CA PRO A 224 -6.15 17.82 -7.75
C PRO A 224 -4.96 18.75 -7.49
N LEU A 225 -4.49 18.73 -6.26
CA LEU A 225 -3.32 19.47 -5.82
C LEU A 225 -2.14 18.52 -5.58
N VAL A 226 -0.96 18.96 -5.98
CA VAL A 226 0.32 18.31 -5.66
C VAL A 226 1.13 19.30 -4.84
N THR A 227 1.57 18.88 -3.65
CA THR A 227 2.27 19.74 -2.70
C THR A 227 3.63 19.17 -2.34
N SER A 228 4.42 19.98 -1.64
CA SER A 228 5.69 19.54 -1.05
C SER A 228 5.47 18.33 -0.12
N PRO A 229 6.42 17.40 -0.05
CA PRO A 229 6.38 16.32 0.94
C PRO A 229 6.48 16.83 2.39
N THR A 230 6.91 18.09 2.58
CA THR A 230 7.00 18.74 3.90
C THR A 230 5.74 19.47 4.31
N SER A 231 4.75 19.60 3.40
CA SER A 231 3.47 20.23 3.72
C SER A 231 2.61 19.36 4.64
N VAL A 232 1.75 20.02 5.38
CA VAL A 232 0.67 19.38 6.15
C VAL A 232 -0.64 19.64 5.42
N LEU A 233 -1.29 18.57 4.96
CA LEU A 233 -2.63 18.62 4.38
C LEU A 233 -3.65 18.46 5.49
N ALA A 234 -4.76 19.19 5.45
CA ALA A 234 -5.85 18.95 6.37
C ALA A 234 -7.21 19.01 5.68
N VAL A 235 -8.09 18.13 6.13
CA VAL A 235 -9.50 18.07 5.74
C VAL A 235 -10.34 18.26 6.98
N GLU A 236 -11.04 19.38 7.06
CA GLU A 236 -11.94 19.69 8.17
C GLU A 236 -13.38 19.40 7.77
N VAL A 237 -14.01 18.45 8.45
CA VAL A 237 -15.43 18.09 8.26
C VAL A 237 -16.29 19.13 8.95
N GLN A 238 -17.18 19.80 8.21
CA GLN A 238 -17.97 20.90 8.77
C GLN A 238 -18.99 20.40 9.80
N PRO A 239 -19.22 21.13 10.92
CA PRO A 239 -20.06 20.66 12.02
C PRO A 239 -21.53 20.40 11.67
N HIS A 240 -22.03 21.02 10.61
CA HIS A 240 -23.42 20.89 10.17
C HIS A 240 -23.66 19.80 9.12
N THR A 241 -22.60 19.10 8.73
CA THR A 241 -22.66 17.99 7.76
C THR A 241 -22.80 16.63 8.48
N PRO A 242 -23.33 15.59 7.82
CA PRO A 242 -23.27 14.24 8.35
C PRO A 242 -21.80 13.81 8.63
N HIS A 243 -21.65 12.84 9.56
CA HIS A 243 -20.32 12.28 9.80
C HIS A 243 -19.73 11.69 8.52
N GLY A 244 -18.40 11.74 8.46
CA GLY A 244 -17.62 11.10 7.44
C GLY A 244 -17.02 9.78 7.93
N VAL A 245 -16.28 9.14 7.07
CA VAL A 245 -15.43 7.99 7.38
C VAL A 245 -14.07 8.21 6.77
N LEU A 246 -13.03 7.91 7.54
CA LEU A 246 -11.67 7.85 7.06
C LEU A 246 -11.34 6.41 6.69
N TRP A 247 -10.72 6.22 5.53
CA TRP A 247 -10.16 4.96 5.06
C TRP A 247 -8.67 5.13 4.84
N CYS A 248 -7.84 4.28 5.45
CA CYS A 248 -6.42 4.19 5.16
C CYS A 248 -6.14 2.91 4.36
N ASP A 249 -5.57 3.08 3.16
CA ASP A 249 -5.27 2.01 2.18
C ASP A 249 -6.49 1.12 1.83
N GLY A 250 -7.71 1.65 1.95
CA GLY A 250 -8.95 0.91 1.73
C GLY A 250 -9.17 -0.27 2.71
N ARG A 251 -8.42 -0.33 3.82
CA ARG A 251 -8.40 -1.46 4.76
C ARG A 251 -8.75 -1.08 6.19
N ARG A 252 -8.19 -0.01 6.69
CA ARG A 252 -8.40 0.48 8.05
C ARG A 252 -9.35 1.65 8.02
N THR A 253 -10.30 1.67 8.94
CA THR A 253 -11.37 2.68 8.95
C THR A 253 -11.58 3.25 10.33
N VAL A 254 -11.95 4.54 10.36
CA VAL A 254 -12.44 5.20 11.57
C VAL A 254 -13.58 6.18 11.21
N GLU A 255 -14.60 6.22 12.02
CA GLU A 255 -15.67 7.20 11.87
C GLU A 255 -15.18 8.60 12.22
N LEU A 256 -15.60 9.57 11.41
CA LEU A 256 -15.26 10.98 11.59
C LEU A 256 -16.52 11.72 12.08
N PRO A 257 -16.56 12.15 13.34
CA PRO A 257 -17.67 12.97 13.81
C PRO A 257 -17.72 14.33 13.08
N ALA A 258 -18.86 14.98 13.10
CA ALA A 258 -18.99 16.35 12.62
C ALA A 258 -18.00 17.27 13.36
N GLY A 259 -17.30 18.13 12.63
CA GLY A 259 -16.23 18.97 13.17
C GLY A 259 -14.87 18.26 13.33
N ALA A 260 -14.74 16.99 12.90
CA ALA A 260 -13.45 16.31 12.91
C ALA A 260 -12.49 16.96 11.89
N ARG A 261 -11.21 17.00 12.26
CA ARG A 261 -10.12 17.45 11.40
C ARG A 261 -9.16 16.29 11.16
N VAL A 262 -8.93 15.96 9.90
CA VAL A 262 -7.97 14.93 9.49
C VAL A 262 -6.72 15.62 8.97
N GLU A 263 -5.60 15.45 9.64
CA GLU A 263 -4.29 15.91 9.19
C GLU A 263 -3.53 14.77 8.53
N VAL A 264 -2.89 15.07 7.39
CA VAL A 264 -2.07 14.15 6.62
C VAL A 264 -0.73 14.80 6.35
N ARG A 265 0.32 14.09 6.68
CA ARG A 265 1.70 14.52 6.46
C ARG A 265 2.58 13.37 6.00
N ARG A 266 3.76 13.66 5.50
CA ARG A 266 4.76 12.61 5.21
C ARG A 266 4.95 11.74 6.46
N GLY A 267 4.88 10.41 6.25
CA GLY A 267 5.11 9.44 7.30
C GLY A 267 6.58 9.37 7.72
N ALA A 268 6.79 9.19 9.01
CA ALA A 268 8.13 9.08 9.58
C ALA A 268 8.83 7.76 9.21
N VAL A 269 8.04 6.71 8.94
CA VAL A 269 8.55 5.35 8.66
C VAL A 269 8.13 4.94 7.25
N PRO A 270 9.08 4.66 6.33
CA PRO A 270 8.78 4.16 4.99
C PRO A 270 8.40 2.68 5.02
N VAL A 271 7.82 2.21 3.91
CA VAL A 271 7.71 0.78 3.59
C VAL A 271 8.90 0.39 2.72
N ARG A 272 9.55 -0.72 3.05
CA ARG A 272 10.73 -1.22 2.35
C ARG A 272 10.33 -2.32 1.38
N LEU A 273 10.57 -2.11 0.08
CA LEU A 273 10.26 -3.06 -0.99
C LEU A 273 11.55 -3.70 -1.50
N ALA A 274 11.59 -5.02 -1.55
CA ALA A 274 12.66 -5.76 -2.22
C ALA A 274 12.36 -5.80 -3.72
N ARG A 275 13.34 -5.41 -4.53
CA ARG A 275 13.28 -5.34 -6.00
C ARG A 275 14.23 -6.37 -6.61
N LEU A 276 13.71 -7.25 -7.44
CA LEU A 276 14.50 -8.27 -8.14
C LEU A 276 15.12 -7.74 -9.44
N HIS A 277 14.52 -6.72 -10.01
CA HIS A 277 14.94 -6.09 -11.26
C HIS A 277 14.65 -4.60 -11.20
N GLN A 278 15.39 -3.88 -12.02
CA GLN A 278 15.07 -2.49 -12.35
C GLN A 278 14.03 -2.39 -13.48
N ALA A 279 12.87 -3.08 -13.32
CA ALA A 279 11.75 -2.80 -14.23
C ALA A 279 11.33 -1.35 -14.04
N SER A 280 11.36 -0.57 -15.11
CA SER A 280 11.04 0.85 -15.02
C SER A 280 9.58 1.05 -14.61
N PHE A 281 9.30 2.13 -13.88
CA PHE A 281 7.91 2.49 -13.55
C PHE A 281 7.09 2.68 -14.83
N THR A 282 7.72 3.17 -15.90
CA THR A 282 7.10 3.33 -17.23
C THR A 282 6.58 2.01 -17.78
N ASP A 283 7.35 0.92 -17.71
CA ASP A 283 6.93 -0.40 -18.21
C ASP A 283 5.74 -0.92 -17.42
N ARG A 284 5.73 -0.74 -16.10
CA ARG A 284 4.59 -1.10 -15.23
C ARG A 284 3.35 -0.29 -15.57
N LEU A 285 3.51 1.02 -15.83
CA LEU A 285 2.42 1.90 -16.21
C LEU A 285 1.79 1.46 -17.54
N VAL A 286 2.64 1.19 -18.54
CA VAL A 286 2.20 0.69 -19.86
C VAL A 286 1.48 -0.64 -19.73
N ALA A 287 2.04 -1.59 -19.00
CA ALA A 287 1.44 -2.92 -18.79
C ALA A 287 0.12 -2.85 -18.02
N LYS A 288 0.06 -2.06 -16.93
CA LYS A 288 -1.13 -1.93 -16.07
C LYS A 288 -2.32 -1.35 -16.81
N PHE A 289 -2.11 -0.31 -17.62
CA PHE A 289 -3.17 0.41 -18.32
C PHE A 289 -3.29 0.03 -19.79
N ALA A 290 -2.51 -0.96 -20.28
CA ALA A 290 -2.47 -1.39 -21.67
C ALA A 290 -2.29 -0.20 -22.63
N LEU A 291 -1.35 0.70 -22.30
CA LEU A 291 -1.14 1.92 -23.06
C LEU A 291 -0.59 1.61 -24.46
N PRO A 292 -1.12 2.25 -25.53
CA PRO A 292 -0.65 2.04 -26.90
C PRO A 292 0.70 2.76 -27.12
N VAL A 293 1.81 2.02 -27.08
CA VAL A 293 3.17 2.58 -27.30
C VAL A 293 3.49 2.80 -28.79
N SER A 294 2.76 2.19 -29.71
CA SER A 294 2.92 2.36 -31.16
C SER A 294 2.12 3.52 -31.75
N GLY A 295 1.52 4.34 -30.88
CA GLY A 295 0.64 5.44 -31.29
C GLY A 295 -0.77 4.98 -31.66
N TRP A 296 -1.72 5.93 -31.66
CA TRP A 296 -3.14 5.64 -31.90
C TRP A 296 -3.47 5.28 -33.36
N ARG A 297 -2.54 5.55 -34.30
CA ARG A 297 -2.71 5.23 -35.74
C ARG A 297 -2.29 3.80 -36.10
N GLY A 298 -1.83 3.00 -35.16
CA GLY A 298 -1.31 1.65 -35.40
C GLY A 298 0.10 1.66 -36.02
N ALA A 299 0.74 0.48 -36.07
CA ALA A 299 1.95 0.30 -36.88
C ALA A 299 1.63 0.47 -38.35
N PRO A 300 2.50 1.09 -39.17
CA PRO A 300 2.32 1.06 -40.62
C PRO A 300 2.34 -0.41 -41.07
N HIS A 301 1.33 -0.77 -41.90
CA HIS A 301 1.19 -2.10 -42.49
C HIS A 301 2.37 -2.44 -43.39
#